data_a6ecc82fd43921c3535af5be0d91d086
#
_entry.id   a6ecc82fd43921c3535af5be0d91d086
#
_cell.length_a   1.000
_cell.length_b   1.000
_cell.length_c   1.000
_cell.angle_alpha   90.00
_cell.angle_beta   90.00
_cell.angle_gamma   90.00
#
_symmetry.space_group_name_H-M   'P 1'
#
loop_
_entity.id
_entity.type
_entity.pdbx_description
1 polymer ?
#
loop_
_entity_poly.entity_id
_entity_poly.type
_entity_poly.pdbx_seq_one_letter_code
_entity_poly.pdbx_strand_id
1 'polypeptide(L)'
;MLILVLSFQLNAKKITNKVLVYSTAENLTKEEVAVLGISKDVTLIEINKSKFKVNGDRVYIAPGRHTFQVKKPLSITYDGELSATLEAGKYYVLDTWTEPAGGRYYRVIYKVFEVSEGDFENYNRKVLNMLIILSKN
;
A
#
# COMPACT_ATOMS: atom_id res chain seq x y z
N MET A 1 24.24 10.46 10.57
CA MET A 1 22.81 10.77 10.74
C MET A 1 22.24 11.43 9.49
N LEU A 2 22.82 12.54 9.06
CA LEU A 2 22.38 13.21 7.83
C LEU A 2 22.55 12.34 6.60
N ILE A 3 23.58 11.51 6.56
CA ILE A 3 23.86 10.63 5.42
C ILE A 3 22.73 9.60 5.24
N LEU A 4 22.19 9.06 6.32
CA LEU A 4 21.08 8.10 6.25
C LEU A 4 19.81 8.73 5.68
N VAL A 5 19.53 9.97 6.08
CA VAL A 5 18.37 10.70 5.56
C VAL A 5 18.52 10.95 4.06
N LEU A 6 19.70 11.33 3.61
CA LEU A 6 19.98 11.56 2.20
C LEU A 6 19.87 10.27 1.39
N SER A 7 20.38 9.15 1.89
CA SER A 7 20.24 7.85 1.23
C SER A 7 18.79 7.49 1.01
N PHE A 8 17.94 7.80 2.00
CA PHE A 8 16.52 7.53 1.92
C PHE A 8 15.82 8.35 0.85
N GLN A 9 16.23 9.61 0.70
CA GLN A 9 15.64 10.49 -0.30
C GLN A 9 15.97 10.09 -1.73
N LEU A 10 17.03 9.29 -1.93
CA LEU A 10 17.42 8.81 -3.24
C LEU A 10 16.62 7.59 -3.70
N ASN A 11 15.86 6.97 -2.80
CA ASN A 11 15.04 5.82 -3.15
C ASN A 11 13.91 6.23 -4.09
N ALA A 12 13.57 5.33 -5.01
CA ALA A 12 12.45 5.53 -5.90
C ALA A 12 11.15 5.71 -5.12
N LYS A 13 10.23 6.49 -5.65
CA LYS A 13 8.93 6.70 -5.01
C LYS A 13 8.16 5.40 -4.87
N LYS A 14 7.60 5.17 -3.70
CA LYS A 14 6.80 3.98 -3.41
C LYS A 14 5.43 4.03 -4.07
N ILE A 15 4.85 5.22 -4.16
CA ILE A 15 3.56 5.46 -4.78
C ILE A 15 3.74 6.58 -5.80
N THR A 16 3.32 6.34 -7.04
CA THR A 16 3.44 7.32 -8.12
C THR A 16 2.24 8.25 -8.13
N ASN A 17 2.29 9.26 -9.02
CA ASN A 17 1.15 10.14 -9.25
C ASN A 17 0.13 9.55 -10.23
N LYS A 18 0.40 8.38 -10.80
CA LYS A 18 -0.51 7.73 -11.71
C LYS A 18 -1.78 7.31 -10.98
N VAL A 19 -2.92 7.76 -11.48
CA VAL A 19 -4.22 7.49 -10.89
C VAL A 19 -4.97 6.49 -11.75
N LEU A 20 -5.45 5.44 -11.12
CA LEU A 20 -6.29 4.44 -11.75
C LEU A 20 -7.65 4.46 -11.06
N VAL A 21 -8.70 4.18 -11.81
CA VAL A 21 -10.05 4.15 -11.27
C VAL A 21 -10.57 2.72 -11.37
N TYR A 22 -10.86 2.14 -10.22
CA TYR A 22 -11.52 0.85 -10.19
C TYR A 22 -12.99 1.03 -10.56
N SER A 23 -13.56 0.07 -11.30
CA SER A 23 -14.88 0.19 -11.92
C SER A 23 -16.00 0.67 -10.99
N THR A 24 -15.93 0.33 -9.70
CA THR A 24 -16.95 0.74 -8.73
C THR A 24 -16.94 2.25 -8.43
N ALA A 25 -15.88 2.96 -8.83
CA ALA A 25 -15.74 4.38 -8.55
C ALA A 25 -15.94 5.27 -9.77
N GLU A 26 -16.32 4.72 -10.93
CA GLU A 26 -16.39 5.47 -12.19
C GLU A 26 -17.30 6.69 -12.14
N ASN A 27 -18.38 6.61 -11.37
CA ASN A 27 -19.38 7.68 -11.28
C ASN A 27 -19.33 8.45 -9.96
N LEU A 28 -18.28 8.24 -9.17
CA LEU A 28 -18.13 8.91 -7.88
C LEU A 28 -17.24 10.14 -8.01
N THR A 29 -17.53 11.15 -7.20
CA THR A 29 -16.67 12.34 -7.10
C THR A 29 -15.44 12.03 -6.26
N LYS A 30 -14.47 12.93 -6.29
CA LYS A 30 -13.22 12.79 -5.52
C LYS A 30 -13.49 12.65 -4.03
N GLU A 31 -14.51 13.34 -3.52
CA GLU A 31 -14.88 13.30 -2.10
C GLU A 31 -15.64 12.03 -1.72
N GLU A 32 -16.21 11.34 -2.70
CA GLU A 32 -17.01 10.13 -2.50
C GLU A 32 -16.17 8.85 -2.59
N VAL A 33 -14.95 8.94 -3.09
CA VAL A 33 -14.10 7.77 -3.25
C VAL A 33 -13.14 7.63 -2.08
N ALA A 34 -12.63 6.42 -1.87
CA ALA A 34 -11.43 6.16 -1.09
C ALA A 34 -10.23 6.14 -2.03
N VAL A 35 -9.08 6.56 -1.55
CA VAL A 35 -7.84 6.53 -2.31
C VAL A 35 -6.93 5.47 -1.71
N LEU A 36 -6.53 4.50 -2.52
CA LEU A 36 -5.64 3.41 -2.11
C LEU A 36 -4.32 3.54 -2.86
N GLY A 37 -3.25 3.79 -2.14
CA GLY A 37 -1.90 3.77 -2.71
C GLY A 37 -1.34 2.36 -2.64
N ILE A 38 -0.76 1.89 -3.74
CA ILE A 38 -0.13 0.58 -3.81
C ILE A 38 1.38 0.79 -3.81
N SER A 39 2.04 0.28 -2.79
CA SER A 39 3.50 0.34 -2.72
C SER A 39 4.13 -0.42 -3.89
N LYS A 40 5.27 0.04 -4.36
CA LYS A 40 6.04 -0.66 -5.39
C LYS A 40 6.55 -2.02 -4.94
N ASP A 41 6.59 -2.25 -3.64
CA ASP A 41 6.99 -3.54 -3.08
C ASP A 41 5.87 -4.58 -3.13
N VAL A 42 4.66 -4.17 -3.52
CA VAL A 42 3.47 -5.02 -3.61
C VAL A 42 2.92 -4.95 -5.03
N THR A 43 2.51 -6.08 -5.56
CA THR A 43 1.67 -6.11 -6.76
C THR A 43 0.26 -6.49 -6.33
N LEU A 44 -0.69 -5.61 -6.55
CA LEU A 44 -2.11 -5.90 -6.40
C LEU A 44 -2.56 -6.65 -7.65
N ILE A 45 -3.17 -7.81 -7.47
CA ILE A 45 -3.54 -8.69 -8.59
C ILE A 45 -5.04 -8.64 -8.85
N GLU A 46 -5.83 -8.69 -7.79
CA GLU A 46 -7.29 -8.69 -7.90
C GLU A 46 -7.91 -7.82 -6.81
N ILE A 47 -9.02 -7.19 -7.16
CA ILE A 47 -9.90 -6.52 -6.20
C ILE A 47 -11.25 -7.22 -6.31
N ASN A 48 -11.75 -7.74 -5.19
CA ASN A 48 -13.06 -8.43 -5.14
C ASN A 48 -13.17 -9.53 -6.21
N LYS A 49 -12.10 -10.31 -6.40
CA LYS A 49 -11.99 -11.40 -7.37
C LYS A 49 -11.94 -10.97 -8.83
N SER A 50 -11.92 -9.68 -9.12
CA SER A 50 -11.75 -9.14 -10.48
C SER A 50 -10.30 -8.72 -10.70
N LYS A 51 -9.75 -9.05 -11.84
CA LYS A 51 -8.36 -8.72 -12.17
C LYS A 51 -8.16 -7.20 -12.22
N PHE A 52 -7.17 -6.74 -11.49
CA PHE A 52 -6.80 -5.32 -11.47
C PHE A 52 -5.34 -5.21 -11.05
N LYS A 53 -4.45 -5.55 -11.98
CA LYS A 53 -3.03 -5.67 -11.68
C LYS A 53 -2.33 -4.31 -11.69
N VAL A 54 -1.83 -3.89 -10.53
CA VAL A 54 -1.11 -2.62 -10.38
C VAL A 54 -0.04 -2.74 -9.31
N ASN A 55 0.99 -1.90 -9.39
CA ASN A 55 1.92 -1.65 -8.30
C ASN A 55 2.46 -0.23 -8.41
N GLY A 56 2.73 0.38 -7.27
CA GLY A 56 3.29 1.72 -7.23
C GLY A 56 2.34 2.83 -7.67
N ASP A 57 1.06 2.55 -7.78
CA ASP A 57 0.05 3.50 -8.27
C ASP A 57 -0.98 3.81 -7.19
N ARG A 58 -1.78 4.85 -7.42
CA ARG A 58 -2.93 5.16 -6.59
C ARG A 58 -4.21 4.76 -7.30
N VAL A 59 -5.13 4.18 -6.54
CA VAL A 59 -6.39 3.65 -7.07
C VAL A 59 -7.54 4.35 -6.38
N TYR A 60 -8.46 4.88 -7.17
CA TYR A 60 -9.73 5.38 -6.66
C TYR A 60 -10.72 4.23 -6.63
N ILE A 61 -11.32 3.99 -5.47
CA ILE A 61 -12.20 2.85 -5.25
C ILE A 61 -13.39 3.29 -4.40
N ALA A 62 -14.55 2.68 -4.62
CA ALA A 62 -15.74 3.00 -3.83
C ALA A 62 -15.53 2.64 -2.36
N PRO A 63 -16.15 3.41 -1.43
CA PRO A 63 -16.13 3.05 -0.02
C PRO A 63 -16.75 1.68 0.21
N GLY A 64 -16.35 1.04 1.30
CA GLY A 64 -16.90 -0.27 1.70
C GLY A 64 -15.78 -1.28 1.92
N ARG A 65 -16.20 -2.51 2.16
CA ARG A 65 -15.27 -3.61 2.38
C ARG A 65 -14.84 -4.20 1.04
N HIS A 66 -13.53 -4.32 0.88
CA HIS A 66 -12.92 -4.90 -0.32
C HIS A 66 -11.95 -6.00 0.05
N THR A 67 -11.83 -6.98 -0.82
CA THR A 67 -10.86 -8.07 -0.69
C THR A 67 -9.81 -7.91 -1.78
N PHE A 68 -8.53 -8.03 -1.40
CA PHE A 68 -7.40 -7.82 -2.28
C PHE A 68 -6.55 -9.10 -2.37
N GLN A 69 -6.23 -9.49 -3.60
CA GLN A 69 -5.22 -10.50 -3.86
C GLN A 69 -3.92 -9.81 -4.21
N VAL A 70 -2.87 -10.14 -3.51
CA VAL A 70 -1.58 -9.44 -3.59
C VAL A 70 -0.44 -10.43 -3.72
N LYS A 71 0.69 -9.95 -4.23
CA LYS A 71 1.93 -10.72 -4.20
C LYS A 71 3.11 -9.80 -3.97
N LYS A 72 4.16 -10.34 -3.39
CA LYS A 72 5.45 -9.67 -3.26
C LYS A 72 6.41 -10.35 -4.22
N PRO A 73 6.86 -9.63 -5.27
CA PRO A 73 7.78 -10.20 -6.24
C PRO A 73 9.18 -10.32 -5.62
N LEU A 74 9.57 -11.54 -5.29
CA LEU A 74 10.91 -11.90 -4.84
C LEU A 74 11.37 -13.09 -5.66
N SER A 75 12.56 -13.66 -5.34
CA SER A 75 13.03 -14.89 -5.98
C SER A 75 12.02 -16.02 -5.83
N ILE A 76 11.30 -16.04 -4.70
CA ILE A 76 10.11 -16.86 -4.50
C ILE A 76 8.95 -15.89 -4.33
N THR A 77 7.89 -16.07 -5.12
CA THR A 77 6.71 -15.22 -5.03
C THR A 77 5.87 -15.61 -3.82
N TYR A 78 5.51 -14.62 -3.02
CA TYR A 78 4.64 -14.81 -1.85
C TYR A 78 3.29 -14.17 -2.13
N ASP A 79 2.26 -14.99 -2.23
CA ASP A 79 0.90 -14.54 -2.48
C ASP A 79 0.18 -14.32 -1.14
N GLY A 80 -0.77 -13.39 -1.14
CA GLY A 80 -1.57 -13.12 0.03
C GLY A 80 -2.96 -12.61 -0.35
N GLU A 81 -3.87 -12.75 0.60
CA GLU A 81 -5.20 -12.20 0.51
C GLU A 81 -5.49 -11.41 1.78
N LEU A 82 -6.06 -10.24 1.63
CA LEU A 82 -6.47 -9.44 2.77
C LEU A 82 -7.73 -8.66 2.42
N SER A 83 -8.47 -8.27 3.46
CA SER A 83 -9.66 -7.44 3.32
C SER A 83 -9.48 -6.18 4.15
N ALA A 84 -10.08 -5.09 3.67
CA ALA A 84 -10.10 -3.83 4.40
C ALA A 84 -11.38 -3.09 4.10
N THR A 85 -11.86 -2.34 5.09
CA THR A 85 -12.99 -1.44 4.92
C THR A 85 -12.46 -0.03 4.71
N LEU A 86 -12.81 0.56 3.58
CA LEU A 86 -12.34 1.87 3.16
C LEU A 86 -13.48 2.87 3.28
N GLU A 87 -13.18 4.07 3.74
CA GLU A 87 -14.16 5.14 3.92
C GLU A 87 -13.97 6.24 2.88
N ALA A 88 -15.08 6.88 2.50
CA ALA A 88 -15.07 7.98 1.54
C ALA A 88 -14.18 9.13 2.03
N GLY A 89 -13.41 9.71 1.10
CA GLY A 89 -12.56 10.87 1.37
C GLY A 89 -11.30 10.56 2.15
N LYS A 90 -11.03 9.29 2.44
CA LYS A 90 -9.84 8.91 3.20
C LYS A 90 -8.78 8.27 2.31
N TYR A 91 -7.54 8.29 2.81
CA TYR A 91 -6.37 7.80 2.11
C TYR A 91 -5.80 6.59 2.81
N TYR A 92 -5.44 5.59 2.04
CA TYR A 92 -4.93 4.31 2.55
C TYR A 92 -3.69 3.91 1.76
N VAL A 93 -2.85 3.09 2.39
CA VAL A 93 -1.68 2.50 1.72
C VAL A 93 -1.72 1.00 1.92
N LEU A 94 -1.52 0.27 0.83
CA LEU A 94 -1.26 -1.16 0.82
C LEU A 94 0.25 -1.37 0.69
N ASP A 95 0.84 -1.96 1.71
CA ASP A 95 2.28 -2.19 1.75
C ASP A 95 2.60 -3.58 2.28
N THR A 96 3.86 -3.96 2.22
CA THR A 96 4.36 -5.25 2.63
C THR A 96 5.71 -5.10 3.31
N TRP A 97 5.98 -6.00 4.26
CA TRP A 97 7.29 -6.15 4.86
C TRP A 97 7.45 -7.57 5.35
N THR A 98 8.65 -7.90 5.80
CA THR A 98 8.93 -9.20 6.39
C THR A 98 9.18 -9.04 7.88
N GLU A 99 8.76 -10.05 8.65
CA GLU A 99 9.01 -10.12 10.08
C GLU A 99 9.68 -11.45 10.43
N PRO A 100 10.57 -11.48 11.43
CA PRO A 100 11.10 -12.74 11.92
C PRO A 100 9.95 -13.61 12.46
N ALA A 101 9.96 -14.89 12.11
CA ALA A 101 8.95 -15.85 12.53
C ALA A 101 9.53 -16.98 13.42
N GLY A 102 10.78 -16.81 13.89
CA GLY A 102 11.50 -17.78 14.69
C GLY A 102 12.60 -18.48 13.92
N GLY A 103 13.76 -18.65 14.55
CA GLY A 103 14.92 -19.27 13.91
C GLY A 103 15.35 -18.52 12.65
N ARG A 104 15.40 -19.25 11.56
CA ARG A 104 15.77 -18.69 10.25
C ARG A 104 14.56 -18.30 9.40
N TYR A 105 13.37 -18.37 9.94
CA TYR A 105 12.14 -18.17 9.20
C TYR A 105 11.69 -16.71 9.27
N TYR A 106 11.08 -16.25 8.17
CA TYR A 106 10.45 -14.94 8.06
C TYR A 106 9.04 -15.14 7.52
N ARG A 107 8.15 -14.23 7.89
CA ARG A 107 6.82 -14.18 7.28
C ARG A 107 6.67 -12.88 6.53
N VAL A 108 5.90 -12.94 5.46
CA VAL A 108 5.56 -11.76 4.66
C VAL A 108 4.23 -11.23 5.17
N ILE A 109 4.22 -9.94 5.50
CA ILE A 109 3.04 -9.24 6.00
C ILE A 109 2.54 -8.32 4.90
N TYR A 110 1.23 -8.34 4.68
CA TYR A 110 0.54 -7.38 3.83
C TYR A 110 -0.46 -6.63 4.68
N LYS A 111 -0.53 -5.31 4.52
CA LYS A 111 -1.44 -4.51 5.32
C LYS A 111 -1.95 -3.31 4.54
N VAL A 112 -3.23 -3.00 4.75
CA VAL A 112 -3.84 -1.72 4.35
C VAL A 112 -4.00 -0.89 5.61
N PHE A 113 -3.52 0.33 5.60
CA PHE A 113 -3.63 1.23 6.74
C PHE A 113 -4.00 2.64 6.28
N GLU A 114 -4.76 3.32 7.12
CA GLU A 114 -5.18 4.70 6.86
C GLU A 114 -4.04 5.66 7.16
N VAL A 115 -3.88 6.69 6.29
CA VAL A 115 -2.92 7.76 6.48
C VAL A 115 -3.61 9.09 6.20
N SER A 116 -3.03 10.19 6.67
CA SER A 116 -3.51 11.52 6.28
C SER A 116 -3.17 11.77 4.80
N GLU A 117 -3.86 12.73 4.19
CA GLU A 117 -3.55 13.14 2.81
C GLU A 117 -2.09 13.58 2.67
N GLY A 118 -1.59 14.36 3.62
CA GLY A 118 -0.20 14.80 3.60
C GLY A 118 0.78 13.65 3.71
N ASP A 119 0.52 12.68 4.58
CA ASP A 119 1.35 11.51 4.72
C ASP A 119 1.30 10.63 3.47
N PHE A 120 0.14 10.52 2.84
CA PHE A 120 -0.02 9.80 1.59
C PHE A 120 0.89 10.40 0.50
N GLU A 121 0.85 11.70 0.33
CA GLU A 121 1.67 12.39 -0.67
C GLU A 121 3.17 12.30 -0.36
N ASN A 122 3.53 12.13 0.89
CA ASN A 122 4.91 12.01 1.34
C ASN A 122 5.29 10.59 1.76
N TYR A 123 4.58 9.59 1.28
CA TYR A 123 4.71 8.22 1.76
C TYR A 123 6.15 7.71 1.75
N ASN A 124 6.92 8.07 0.75
CA ASN A 124 8.31 7.64 0.64
C ASN A 124 9.16 8.05 1.85
N ARG A 125 8.85 9.21 2.41
CA ARG A 125 9.55 9.71 3.59
C ARG A 125 8.99 9.11 4.87
N LYS A 126 7.67 8.86 4.89
CA LYS A 126 6.97 8.39 6.07
C LYS A 126 7.15 6.90 6.33
N VAL A 127 7.46 6.13 5.32
CA VAL A 127 7.70 4.69 5.46
C VAL A 127 8.72 4.39 6.56
N LEU A 128 9.85 5.09 6.54
CA LEU A 128 10.88 4.86 7.56
C LEU A 128 10.37 5.19 8.96
N ASN A 129 9.69 6.32 9.12
CA ASN A 129 9.15 6.73 10.42
C ASN A 129 8.12 5.74 10.93
N MET A 130 7.26 5.23 10.05
CA MET A 130 6.27 4.22 10.42
C MET A 130 6.91 2.91 10.86
N LEU A 131 7.93 2.46 10.16
CA LEU A 131 8.66 1.24 10.54
C LEU A 131 9.31 1.40 11.91
N ILE A 132 9.86 2.57 12.21
CA ILE A 132 10.42 2.86 13.53
C ILE A 132 9.34 2.82 14.60
N ILE A 133 8.19 3.42 14.36
CA ILE A 133 7.07 3.41 15.29
C ILE A 133 6.58 1.98 15.54
N LEU A 134 6.40 1.21 14.48
CA LEU A 134 5.95 -0.18 14.59
C LEU A 134 6.94 -1.05 15.33
N SER A 135 8.24 -0.81 15.16
CA SER A 135 9.27 -1.58 15.84
C SER A 135 9.32 -1.31 17.36
N LYS A 136 8.79 -0.18 17.82
CA LYS A 136 8.72 0.17 19.23
C LYS A 136 7.51 -0.42 19.96
N ASN A 137 6.53 -0.83 19.21
CA ASN A 137 5.31 -1.39 19.74
C ASN A 137 5.34 -2.92 19.71
#